data_49b1092ab1a9d066713ba2b4f0ce4a43
#
_entry.id   49b1092ab1a9d066713ba2b4f0ce4a43
#
_cell.length_a   1.000
_cell.length_b   1.000
_cell.length_c   1.000
_cell.angle_alpha   90.00
_cell.angle_beta   90.00
_cell.angle_gamma   90.00
#
_symmetry.space_group_name_H-M   'P 1'
#
loop_
_entity.id
_entity.type
_entity.pdbx_description
1 polymer ?
#
loop_
_entity_poly.entity_id
_entity_poly.type
_entity_poly.pdbx_seq_one_letter_code
_entity_poly.pdbx_strand_id
1 'polypeptide(L)'
;MKNIVIAAGYATRLGELTKNFPKPLLKIGENTILGRMLDDIDRIPEIDEHIIITNHKFAGNFEDWKKDLHYSKPITIVDDGTETNETRLGAVCDLLFAMDKLHIDDDLLVVAADNLLFFSFQEFVDFAKEKQTSCIMCHEQSSIEKLQRTGVVELDANNKVLGMEEKPQVPKSHWAVPPFYIYLKKDLDLVRHSVENGCGKDAPGNLAHYMVEHTTMHAWPMSAGRFDIGSLDTYYEAVEKYGK
;
A
#
# COMPACT_ATOMS: atom_id res chain seq x y z
N MET A 1 -5.03 -9.04 -12.93
CA MET A 1 -4.86 -8.38 -11.59
C MET A 1 -4.53 -6.91 -11.79
N LYS A 2 -5.14 -6.01 -11.03
CA LYS A 2 -4.83 -4.58 -11.05
C LYS A 2 -3.88 -4.21 -9.91
N ASN A 3 -2.86 -3.40 -10.17
CA ASN A 3 -2.04 -2.79 -9.13
C ASN A 3 -2.64 -1.45 -8.72
N ILE A 4 -3.07 -1.31 -7.47
CA ILE A 4 -3.62 -0.06 -6.92
C ILE A 4 -2.62 0.56 -5.96
N VAL A 5 -2.15 1.75 -6.30
CA VAL A 5 -1.22 2.54 -5.49
C VAL A 5 -2.00 3.58 -4.71
N ILE A 6 -2.03 3.46 -3.39
CA ILE A 6 -2.63 4.46 -2.49
C ILE A 6 -1.64 5.61 -2.31
N ALA A 7 -1.91 6.74 -2.95
CA ALA A 7 -1.04 7.91 -3.01
C ALA A 7 -1.75 9.24 -2.67
N ALA A 8 -2.96 9.18 -2.08
CA ALA A 8 -3.77 10.36 -1.75
C ALA A 8 -3.37 11.06 -0.43
N GLY A 9 -2.35 10.57 0.27
CA GLY A 9 -1.86 11.14 1.52
C GLY A 9 -1.13 12.48 1.33
N TYR A 10 -1.33 13.41 2.27
CA TYR A 10 -0.72 14.75 2.23
C TYR A 10 0.70 14.82 2.78
N ALA A 11 1.21 13.74 3.37
CA ALA A 11 2.59 13.58 3.86
C ALA A 11 3.11 14.74 4.71
N THR A 12 2.28 15.33 5.58
CA THR A 12 2.56 16.54 6.36
C THR A 12 3.85 16.49 7.20
N ARG A 13 4.32 15.28 7.55
CA ARG A 13 5.56 15.07 8.31
C ARG A 13 6.85 15.36 7.52
N LEU A 14 6.78 15.53 6.20
CA LEU A 14 7.92 15.91 5.36
C LEU A 14 7.99 17.44 5.13
N GLY A 15 7.11 18.22 5.76
CA GLY A 15 7.14 19.69 5.76
C GLY A 15 7.13 20.32 4.37
N GLU A 16 8.07 21.21 4.10
CA GLU A 16 8.13 21.97 2.85
C GLU A 16 8.32 21.10 1.60
N LEU A 17 8.97 19.91 1.72
CA LEU A 17 9.17 19.01 0.57
C LEU A 17 7.85 18.50 -0.02
N THR A 18 6.82 18.37 0.81
CA THR A 18 5.52 17.82 0.39
C THR A 18 4.38 18.84 0.46
N LYS A 19 4.70 20.10 0.73
CA LYS A 19 3.70 21.17 0.78
C LYS A 19 2.96 21.34 -0.56
N ASN A 20 3.71 21.28 -1.67
CA ASN A 20 3.17 21.44 -3.02
C ASN A 20 3.61 20.31 -3.98
N PHE A 21 4.12 19.22 -3.45
CA PHE A 21 4.61 18.09 -4.23
C PHE A 21 4.32 16.76 -3.52
N PRO A 22 3.81 15.73 -4.21
CA PRO A 22 3.44 14.48 -3.57
C PRO A 22 4.67 13.65 -3.19
N LYS A 23 4.67 13.09 -1.98
CA LYS A 23 5.74 12.25 -1.45
C LYS A 23 6.15 11.10 -2.38
N PRO A 24 5.22 10.35 -3.02
CA PRO A 24 5.57 9.26 -3.92
C PRO A 24 6.47 9.66 -5.09
N LEU A 25 6.42 10.94 -5.51
CA LEU A 25 7.20 11.48 -6.61
C LEU A 25 8.52 12.12 -6.16
N LEU A 26 8.84 12.14 -4.87
CA LEU A 26 10.17 12.56 -4.39
C LEU A 26 11.24 11.59 -4.93
N LYS A 27 12.36 12.16 -5.38
CA LYS A 27 13.46 11.41 -5.98
C LYS A 27 14.40 10.80 -4.93
N ILE A 28 14.80 9.57 -5.18
CA ILE A 28 15.92 8.89 -4.52
C ILE A 28 16.92 8.51 -5.63
N GLY A 29 17.94 9.31 -5.81
CA GLY A 29 18.79 9.24 -6.99
C GLY A 29 18.05 9.73 -8.24
N GLU A 30 18.11 8.95 -9.31
CA GLU A 30 17.49 9.33 -10.59
C GLU A 30 15.99 9.01 -10.65
N ASN A 31 15.51 8.04 -9.86
CA ASN A 31 14.13 7.60 -9.89
C ASN A 31 13.31 8.11 -8.69
N THR A 32 11.99 8.19 -8.86
CA THR A 32 11.08 8.52 -7.78
C THR A 32 10.84 7.32 -6.85
N ILE A 33 10.34 7.56 -5.61
CA ILE A 33 9.97 6.47 -4.69
C ILE A 33 8.98 5.52 -5.38
N LEU A 34 7.93 6.07 -5.99
CA LEU A 34 6.93 5.30 -6.73
C LEU A 34 7.52 4.61 -7.96
N GLY A 35 8.37 5.31 -8.74
CA GLY A 35 8.99 4.75 -9.92
C GLY A 35 9.79 3.49 -9.61
N ARG A 36 10.59 3.50 -8.54
CA ARG A 36 11.34 2.30 -8.09
C ARG A 36 10.43 1.11 -7.79
N MET A 37 9.26 1.37 -7.20
CA MET A 37 8.28 0.31 -6.93
C MET A 37 7.64 -0.20 -8.22
N LEU A 38 7.24 0.70 -9.12
CA LEU A 38 6.64 0.31 -10.39
C LEU A 38 7.62 -0.40 -11.33
N ASP A 39 8.93 -0.10 -11.27
CA ASP A 39 9.96 -0.81 -12.04
C ASP A 39 9.99 -2.32 -11.75
N ASP A 40 9.63 -2.74 -10.55
CA ASP A 40 9.45 -4.14 -10.19
C ASP A 40 8.07 -4.65 -10.62
N ILE A 41 6.99 -3.95 -10.22
CA ILE A 41 5.61 -4.41 -10.41
C ILE A 41 5.26 -4.49 -11.91
N ASP A 42 5.80 -3.61 -12.76
CA ASP A 42 5.54 -3.63 -14.21
C ASP A 42 6.04 -4.89 -14.91
N ARG A 43 6.99 -5.61 -14.29
CA ARG A 43 7.53 -6.88 -14.83
C ARG A 43 6.68 -8.09 -14.47
N ILE A 44 5.74 -7.96 -13.54
CA ILE A 44 4.88 -9.05 -13.05
C ILE A 44 3.85 -9.39 -14.12
N PRO A 45 3.82 -10.62 -14.67
CA PRO A 45 2.92 -10.97 -15.77
C PRO A 45 1.44 -10.90 -15.39
N GLU A 46 1.11 -11.13 -14.13
CA GLU A 46 -0.26 -11.10 -13.61
C GLU A 46 -0.82 -9.68 -13.53
N ILE A 47 0.03 -8.66 -13.46
CA ILE A 47 -0.41 -7.26 -13.47
C ILE A 47 -0.68 -6.81 -14.90
N ASP A 48 -1.83 -6.18 -15.13
CA ASP A 48 -2.25 -5.68 -16.43
C ASP A 48 -2.49 -4.16 -16.46
N GLU A 49 -2.51 -3.50 -15.30
CA GLU A 49 -2.69 -2.05 -15.17
C GLU A 49 -2.17 -1.54 -13.83
N HIS A 50 -1.62 -0.33 -13.82
CA HIS A 50 -1.30 0.45 -12.63
C HIS A 50 -2.35 1.55 -12.44
N ILE A 51 -3.03 1.55 -11.31
CA ILE A 51 -4.01 2.56 -10.92
C ILE A 51 -3.45 3.33 -9.74
N ILE A 52 -3.19 4.61 -9.92
CA ILE A 52 -2.66 5.48 -8.87
C ILE A 52 -3.78 6.37 -8.38
N ILE A 53 -4.24 6.15 -7.14
CA ILE A 53 -5.23 7.03 -6.54
C ILE A 53 -4.53 8.15 -5.75
N THR A 54 -4.88 9.38 -6.04
CA THR A 54 -4.31 10.57 -5.45
C THR A 54 -5.38 11.62 -5.15
N ASN A 55 -5.03 12.61 -4.32
CA ASN A 55 -5.91 13.75 -4.06
C ASN A 55 -5.86 14.78 -5.20
N HIS A 56 -6.88 15.65 -5.28
CA HIS A 56 -7.01 16.67 -6.33
C HIS A 56 -5.81 17.62 -6.37
N LYS A 57 -5.30 17.98 -5.21
CA LYS A 57 -4.14 18.88 -5.09
C LYS A 57 -2.92 18.40 -5.87
N PHE A 58 -2.69 17.08 -5.92
CA PHE A 58 -1.50 16.48 -6.52
C PHE A 58 -1.77 15.71 -7.82
N ALA A 59 -3.02 15.61 -8.28
CA ALA A 59 -3.37 14.88 -9.49
C ALA A 59 -2.57 15.36 -10.71
N GLY A 60 -2.41 16.68 -10.87
CA GLY A 60 -1.60 17.27 -11.94
C GLY A 60 -0.12 16.85 -11.91
N ASN A 61 0.47 16.69 -10.71
CA ASN A 61 1.85 16.23 -10.58
C ASN A 61 2.02 14.78 -11.08
N PHE A 62 1.06 13.90 -10.80
CA PHE A 62 1.09 12.52 -11.28
C PHE A 62 0.84 12.43 -12.79
N GLU A 63 -0.06 13.25 -13.34
CA GLU A 63 -0.29 13.30 -14.78
C GLU A 63 0.95 13.82 -15.53
N ASP A 64 1.66 14.82 -14.99
CA ASP A 64 2.89 15.31 -15.57
C ASP A 64 4.01 14.27 -15.49
N TRP A 65 4.19 13.66 -14.33
CA TRP A 65 5.17 12.59 -14.13
C TRP A 65 4.95 11.40 -15.08
N LYS A 66 3.70 11.01 -15.31
CA LYS A 66 3.32 9.91 -16.19
C LYS A 66 3.74 10.12 -17.65
N LYS A 67 3.79 11.37 -18.15
CA LYS A 67 4.07 11.68 -19.56
C LYS A 67 5.43 11.17 -20.05
N ASP A 68 6.41 11.14 -19.17
CA ASP A 68 7.80 10.76 -19.49
C ASP A 68 8.09 9.28 -19.22
N LEU A 69 7.08 8.48 -18.86
CA LEU A 69 7.25 7.08 -18.49
C LEU A 69 6.97 6.13 -19.65
N HIS A 70 7.70 5.02 -19.67
CA HIS A 70 7.58 3.97 -20.68
C HIS A 70 7.41 2.60 -20.00
N TYR A 71 6.37 2.46 -19.14
CA TYR A 71 6.00 1.16 -18.59
C TYR A 71 5.25 0.31 -19.63
N SER A 72 5.32 -1.02 -19.48
CA SER A 72 4.64 -1.94 -20.38
C SER A 72 3.15 -1.97 -20.17
N LYS A 73 2.69 -1.65 -18.95
CA LYS A 73 1.28 -1.59 -18.57
C LYS A 73 0.77 -0.16 -18.53
N PRO A 74 -0.51 0.07 -18.87
CA PRO A 74 -1.12 1.38 -18.77
C PRO A 74 -1.13 1.88 -17.32
N ILE A 75 -0.97 3.21 -17.16
CA ILE A 75 -1.11 3.90 -15.87
C ILE A 75 -2.38 4.75 -15.92
N THR A 76 -3.28 4.52 -14.99
CA THR A 76 -4.48 5.33 -14.78
C THR A 76 -4.34 6.15 -13.50
N ILE A 77 -4.50 7.47 -13.58
CA ILE A 77 -4.52 8.37 -12.41
C ILE A 77 -5.98 8.57 -12.01
N VAL A 78 -6.27 8.31 -10.74
CA VAL A 78 -7.59 8.52 -10.14
C VAL A 78 -7.50 9.67 -9.14
N ASP A 79 -8.14 10.77 -9.47
CA ASP A 79 -8.31 11.92 -8.58
C ASP A 79 -9.52 11.68 -7.67
N ASP A 80 -9.33 11.69 -6.35
CA ASP A 80 -10.36 11.48 -5.33
C ASP A 80 -11.20 12.74 -5.06
N GLY A 81 -10.81 13.89 -5.64
CA GLY A 81 -11.49 15.18 -5.53
C GLY A 81 -11.20 15.92 -4.22
N THR A 82 -10.35 15.41 -3.32
CA THR A 82 -10.04 16.08 -2.04
C THR A 82 -8.89 17.09 -2.20
N GLU A 83 -9.00 18.25 -1.55
CA GLU A 83 -8.04 19.35 -1.70
C GLU A 83 -7.18 19.58 -0.45
N THR A 84 -7.63 19.10 0.72
CA THR A 84 -6.96 19.32 2.01
C THR A 84 -6.86 18.04 2.83
N ASN A 85 -5.91 18.02 3.76
CA ASN A 85 -5.75 16.88 4.68
C ASN A 85 -7.00 16.62 5.54
N GLU A 86 -7.78 17.67 5.84
CA GLU A 86 -9.00 17.60 6.64
C GLU A 86 -10.17 16.95 5.87
N THR A 87 -10.18 17.10 4.53
CA THR A 87 -11.24 16.57 3.67
C THR A 87 -10.88 15.21 3.07
N ARG A 88 -9.68 14.66 3.32
CA ARG A 88 -9.22 13.38 2.76
C ARG A 88 -10.23 12.25 3.01
N LEU A 89 -10.39 11.36 2.06
CA LEU A 89 -11.27 10.21 2.19
C LEU A 89 -10.69 9.17 3.16
N GLY A 90 -9.37 8.97 3.14
CA GLY A 90 -8.65 7.91 3.84
C GLY A 90 -8.47 6.66 2.99
N ALA A 91 -7.39 5.91 3.24
CA ALA A 91 -6.89 4.86 2.36
C ALA A 91 -7.94 3.78 1.98
N VAL A 92 -8.83 3.41 2.91
CA VAL A 92 -9.89 2.42 2.64
C VAL A 92 -10.96 3.00 1.70
N CYS A 93 -11.37 4.26 1.93
CA CYS A 93 -12.32 4.93 1.06
C CYS A 93 -11.71 5.30 -0.30
N ASP A 94 -10.41 5.61 -0.36
CA ASP A 94 -9.68 5.82 -1.60
C ASP A 94 -9.71 4.56 -2.47
N LEU A 95 -9.45 3.40 -1.87
CA LEU A 95 -9.54 2.11 -2.56
C LEU A 95 -10.95 1.87 -3.10
N LEU A 96 -11.98 2.01 -2.26
CA LEU A 96 -13.38 1.83 -2.66
C LEU A 96 -13.77 2.81 -3.78
N PHE A 97 -13.35 4.07 -3.67
CA PHE A 97 -13.61 5.10 -4.69
C PHE A 97 -13.00 4.73 -6.05
N ALA A 98 -11.75 4.24 -6.07
CA ALA A 98 -11.10 3.79 -7.29
C ALA A 98 -11.83 2.57 -7.89
N MET A 99 -12.22 1.61 -7.04
CA MET A 99 -12.96 0.42 -7.48
C MET A 99 -14.31 0.81 -8.13
N ASP A 100 -15.04 1.71 -7.51
CA ASP A 100 -16.34 2.17 -8.02
C ASP A 100 -16.21 2.97 -9.31
N LYS A 101 -15.28 3.93 -9.35
CA LYS A 101 -15.07 4.84 -10.49
C LYS A 101 -14.63 4.10 -11.74
N LEU A 102 -13.84 3.04 -11.59
CA LEU A 102 -13.27 2.26 -12.71
C LEU A 102 -14.02 0.93 -12.93
N HIS A 103 -15.05 0.64 -12.13
CA HIS A 103 -15.81 -0.63 -12.19
C HIS A 103 -14.89 -1.86 -12.10
N ILE A 104 -13.97 -1.85 -11.13
CA ILE A 104 -12.95 -2.89 -10.99
C ILE A 104 -13.60 -4.20 -10.53
N ASP A 105 -13.39 -5.25 -11.31
CA ASP A 105 -13.88 -6.60 -11.07
C ASP A 105 -12.74 -7.63 -11.32
N ASP A 106 -11.61 -7.47 -10.60
CA ASP A 106 -10.40 -8.25 -10.76
C ASP A 106 -9.65 -8.38 -9.43
N ASP A 107 -8.69 -9.31 -9.33
CA ASP A 107 -7.78 -9.36 -8.20
C ASP A 107 -6.97 -8.06 -8.09
N LEU A 108 -6.66 -7.64 -6.86
CA LEU A 108 -5.95 -6.40 -6.58
C LEU A 108 -4.63 -6.67 -5.87
N LEU A 109 -3.55 -6.06 -6.35
CA LEU A 109 -2.34 -5.77 -5.57
C LEU A 109 -2.45 -4.34 -5.06
N VAL A 110 -2.61 -4.14 -3.76
CA VAL A 110 -2.76 -2.82 -3.13
C VAL A 110 -1.48 -2.45 -2.40
N VAL A 111 -0.88 -1.32 -2.76
CA VAL A 111 0.41 -0.87 -2.22
C VAL A 111 0.38 0.59 -1.81
N ALA A 112 1.06 0.93 -0.72
CA ALA A 112 1.35 2.32 -0.37
C ALA A 112 2.70 2.75 -0.96
N ALA A 113 2.74 3.93 -1.58
CA ALA A 113 3.90 4.43 -2.32
C ALA A 113 4.88 5.24 -1.44
N ASP A 114 5.32 4.67 -0.31
CA ASP A 114 6.19 5.36 0.64
C ASP A 114 7.35 4.50 1.16
N ASN A 115 7.63 3.41 0.47
CA ASN A 115 8.68 2.46 0.84
C ASN A 115 9.65 2.21 -0.30
N LEU A 116 10.93 2.02 0.03
CA LEU A 116 11.89 1.33 -0.83
C LEU A 116 11.88 -0.15 -0.44
N LEU A 117 11.81 -1.03 -1.44
CA LEU A 117 11.73 -2.47 -1.25
C LEU A 117 12.99 -3.15 -1.78
N PHE A 118 13.42 -4.22 -1.13
CA PHE A 118 14.61 -4.98 -1.47
C PHE A 118 14.28 -6.44 -1.85
N PHE A 119 13.04 -6.67 -2.26
CA PHE A 119 12.49 -7.93 -2.77
C PHE A 119 11.56 -7.63 -3.96
N SER A 120 11.18 -8.65 -4.71
CA SER A 120 10.19 -8.50 -5.79
C SER A 120 8.78 -8.84 -5.31
N PHE A 121 7.79 -8.04 -5.72
CA PHE A 121 6.37 -8.35 -5.51
C PHE A 121 5.92 -9.63 -6.23
N GLN A 122 6.69 -10.14 -7.22
CA GLN A 122 6.39 -11.44 -7.83
C GLN A 122 6.30 -12.56 -6.79
N GLU A 123 7.20 -12.59 -5.80
CA GLU A 123 7.18 -13.58 -4.72
C GLU A 123 5.86 -13.53 -3.92
N PHE A 124 5.33 -12.33 -3.69
CA PHE A 124 4.05 -12.15 -2.98
C PHE A 124 2.85 -12.56 -3.85
N VAL A 125 2.88 -12.25 -5.14
CA VAL A 125 1.85 -12.69 -6.10
C VAL A 125 1.84 -14.22 -6.22
N ASP A 126 3.01 -14.85 -6.32
CA ASP A 126 3.14 -16.31 -6.38
C ASP A 126 2.61 -16.98 -5.11
N PHE A 127 2.91 -16.40 -3.94
CA PHE A 127 2.38 -16.87 -2.66
C PHE A 127 0.84 -16.80 -2.62
N ALA A 128 0.24 -15.69 -3.05
CA ALA A 128 -1.22 -15.56 -3.09
C ALA A 128 -1.86 -16.56 -4.07
N LYS A 129 -1.22 -16.83 -5.20
CA LYS A 129 -1.64 -17.88 -6.17
C LYS A 129 -1.57 -19.28 -5.56
N GLU A 130 -0.53 -19.56 -4.77
CA GLU A 130 -0.41 -20.84 -4.05
C GLU A 130 -1.52 -21.00 -3.01
N LYS A 131 -1.75 -19.97 -2.19
CA LYS A 131 -2.74 -20.02 -1.09
C LYS A 131 -4.18 -19.92 -1.56
N GLN A 132 -4.46 -19.35 -2.73
CA GLN A 132 -5.80 -19.11 -3.27
C GLN A 132 -6.72 -18.31 -2.31
N THR A 133 -6.11 -17.40 -1.54
CA THR A 133 -6.79 -16.49 -0.59
C THR A 133 -6.28 -15.07 -0.76
N SER A 134 -7.05 -14.10 -0.29
CA SER A 134 -6.52 -12.76 -0.04
C SER A 134 -5.35 -12.84 0.93
N CYS A 135 -4.32 -12.01 0.72
CA CYS A 135 -3.06 -12.09 1.45
C CYS A 135 -2.58 -10.72 1.93
N ILE A 136 -1.81 -10.73 3.00
CA ILE A 136 -1.10 -9.58 3.54
C ILE A 136 0.40 -9.87 3.58
N MET A 137 1.24 -8.85 3.49
CA MET A 137 2.66 -8.99 3.83
C MET A 137 2.87 -8.87 5.33
N CYS A 138 3.90 -9.53 5.85
CA CYS A 138 4.35 -9.33 7.21
C CYS A 138 5.88 -9.44 7.32
N HIS A 139 6.44 -8.94 8.40
CA HIS A 139 7.85 -9.09 8.75
C HIS A 139 8.02 -9.12 10.27
N GLU A 140 9.09 -9.74 10.73
CA GLU A 140 9.42 -9.72 12.14
C GLU A 140 9.84 -8.32 12.59
N GLN A 141 9.31 -7.87 13.71
CA GLN A 141 9.62 -6.61 14.37
C GLN A 141 9.79 -6.82 15.87
N SER A 142 11.00 -6.57 16.38
CA SER A 142 11.33 -6.74 17.79
C SER A 142 10.95 -5.53 18.67
N SER A 143 10.80 -4.34 18.07
CA SER A 143 10.47 -3.13 18.81
C SER A 143 8.96 -3.03 19.06
N ILE A 144 8.56 -3.06 20.33
CA ILE A 144 7.16 -2.86 20.74
C ILE A 144 6.63 -1.50 20.29
N GLU A 145 7.42 -0.44 20.41
CA GLU A 145 7.03 0.90 19.97
C GLU A 145 6.71 0.96 18.48
N LYS A 146 7.44 0.20 17.64
CA LYS A 146 7.15 0.11 16.20
C LYS A 146 5.91 -0.74 15.94
N LEU A 147 5.73 -1.85 16.65
CA LEU A 147 4.52 -2.68 16.57
C LEU A 147 3.26 -1.89 16.93
N GLN A 148 3.32 -1.00 17.92
CA GLN A 148 2.21 -0.12 18.31
C GLN A 148 1.83 0.94 17.25
N ARG A 149 2.60 1.06 16.16
CA ARG A 149 2.38 2.05 15.08
C ARG A 149 2.00 1.43 13.75
N THR A 150 1.87 0.12 13.69
CA THR A 150 1.53 -0.64 12.47
C THR A 150 0.51 -1.73 12.78
N GLY A 151 -0.03 -2.37 11.75
CA GLY A 151 -0.80 -3.59 11.92
C GLY A 151 0.06 -4.71 12.51
N VAL A 152 -0.53 -5.56 13.34
CA VAL A 152 0.11 -6.75 13.91
C VAL A 152 -0.77 -7.96 13.70
N VAL A 153 -0.18 -9.07 13.23
CA VAL A 153 -0.90 -10.33 12.94
C VAL A 153 -0.41 -11.48 13.79
N GLU A 154 -1.32 -12.37 14.13
CA GLU A 154 -1.04 -13.70 14.69
C GLU A 154 -1.17 -14.74 13.58
N LEU A 155 -0.21 -15.66 13.48
CA LEU A 155 -0.12 -16.63 12.40
C LEU A 155 -0.10 -18.06 12.95
N ASP A 156 -0.66 -19.00 12.19
CA ASP A 156 -0.42 -20.41 12.40
C ASP A 156 0.86 -20.90 11.67
N ALA A 157 1.17 -22.20 11.81
CA ALA A 157 2.35 -22.79 11.18
C ALA A 157 2.33 -22.80 9.63
N ASN A 158 1.17 -22.53 9.01
CA ASN A 158 0.99 -22.48 7.56
C ASN A 158 0.84 -21.02 7.05
N ASN A 159 1.16 -20.04 7.90
CA ASN A 159 0.99 -18.61 7.64
C ASN A 159 -0.48 -18.17 7.45
N LYS A 160 -1.45 -18.95 7.91
CA LYS A 160 -2.83 -18.49 7.97
C LYS A 160 -2.95 -17.45 9.08
N VAL A 161 -3.62 -16.34 8.78
CA VAL A 161 -3.87 -15.28 9.76
C VAL A 161 -4.95 -15.74 10.74
N LEU A 162 -4.61 -15.76 12.02
CA LEU A 162 -5.50 -16.11 13.13
C LEU A 162 -6.18 -14.88 13.73
N GLY A 163 -5.55 -13.73 13.63
CA GLY A 163 -6.05 -12.45 14.09
C GLY A 163 -5.17 -11.30 13.62
N MET A 164 -5.75 -10.11 13.54
CA MET A 164 -5.03 -8.88 13.21
C MET A 164 -5.55 -7.72 14.05
N GLU A 165 -4.66 -6.87 14.51
CA GLU A 165 -5.00 -5.60 15.17
C GLU A 165 -4.23 -4.45 14.51
N GLU A 166 -4.90 -3.37 14.18
CA GLU A 166 -4.26 -2.15 13.67
C GLU A 166 -3.82 -1.27 14.84
N LYS A 167 -2.51 -1.00 14.95
CA LYS A 167 -1.87 -0.17 15.99
C LYS A 167 -2.26 -0.62 17.41
N PRO A 168 -2.07 -1.88 17.79
CA PRO A 168 -2.45 -2.38 19.10
C PRO A 168 -1.66 -1.72 20.22
N GLN A 169 -2.31 -1.41 21.35
CA GLN A 169 -1.61 -0.92 22.54
C GLN A 169 -0.71 -2.00 23.15
N VAL A 170 -1.14 -3.26 23.08
CA VAL A 170 -0.39 -4.43 23.54
C VAL A 170 -0.31 -5.42 22.37
N PRO A 171 0.78 -5.40 21.58
CA PRO A 171 0.97 -6.32 20.46
C PRO A 171 0.97 -7.79 20.93
N LYS A 172 0.17 -8.65 20.28
CA LYS A 172 0.06 -10.06 20.60
C LYS A 172 1.11 -10.93 19.90
N SER A 173 1.81 -10.38 18.94
CA SER A 173 2.87 -11.07 18.19
C SER A 173 3.98 -10.10 17.79
N HIS A 174 5.02 -10.63 17.15
CA HIS A 174 6.11 -9.84 16.56
C HIS A 174 5.97 -9.66 15.03
N TRP A 175 4.83 -10.05 14.45
CA TRP A 175 4.59 -9.95 13.01
C TRP A 175 3.93 -8.61 12.66
N ALA A 176 4.73 -7.67 12.18
CA ALA A 176 4.28 -6.35 11.72
C ALA A 176 3.78 -6.43 10.27
N VAL A 177 2.70 -5.70 9.97
CA VAL A 177 2.06 -5.64 8.66
C VAL A 177 2.38 -4.31 7.98
N PRO A 178 3.22 -4.28 6.94
CA PRO A 178 3.36 -3.12 6.07
C PRO A 178 2.14 -2.99 5.15
N PRO A 179 1.92 -1.81 4.53
CA PRO A 179 0.72 -1.55 3.73
C PRO A 179 0.81 -2.16 2.30
N PHE A 180 0.93 -3.49 2.25
CA PHE A 180 0.98 -4.29 1.02
C PHE A 180 0.03 -5.46 1.13
N TYR A 181 -0.97 -5.51 0.25
CA TYR A 181 -2.07 -6.46 0.31
C TYR A 181 -2.38 -7.03 -1.08
N ILE A 182 -2.83 -8.28 -1.13
CA ILE A 182 -3.51 -8.83 -2.29
C ILE A 182 -4.93 -9.17 -1.86
N TYR A 183 -5.91 -8.56 -2.54
CA TYR A 183 -7.32 -8.87 -2.36
C TYR A 183 -7.83 -9.59 -3.59
N LEU A 184 -8.31 -10.81 -3.42
CA LEU A 184 -8.88 -11.58 -4.52
C LEU A 184 -10.25 -11.02 -4.90
N LYS A 185 -10.59 -11.08 -6.18
CA LYS A 185 -11.89 -10.67 -6.75
C LYS A 185 -13.09 -11.16 -5.92
N LYS A 186 -13.06 -12.41 -5.48
CA LYS A 186 -14.13 -13.03 -4.68
C LYS A 186 -14.39 -12.36 -3.33
N ASP A 187 -13.42 -11.61 -2.81
CA ASP A 187 -13.46 -10.96 -1.50
C ASP A 187 -13.69 -9.43 -1.62
N LEU A 188 -13.81 -8.86 -2.84
CA LEU A 188 -13.90 -7.39 -3.04
C LEU A 188 -15.16 -6.77 -2.46
N ASP A 189 -16.27 -7.51 -2.37
CA ASP A 189 -17.48 -7.01 -1.71
C ASP A 189 -17.23 -6.65 -0.24
N LEU A 190 -16.26 -7.30 0.42
CA LEU A 190 -15.88 -6.99 1.79
C LEU A 190 -15.26 -5.59 1.95
N VAL A 191 -14.67 -5.03 0.88
CA VAL A 191 -14.18 -3.64 0.90
C VAL A 191 -15.33 -2.67 1.12
N ARG A 192 -16.44 -2.84 0.40
CA ARG A 192 -17.65 -2.03 0.56
C ARG A 192 -18.30 -2.26 1.93
N HIS A 193 -18.49 -3.51 2.30
CA HIS A 193 -19.07 -3.88 3.59
C HIS A 193 -18.26 -3.32 4.76
N SER A 194 -16.92 -3.28 4.65
CA SER A 194 -16.07 -2.74 5.72
C SER A 194 -16.36 -1.26 6.00
N VAL A 195 -16.56 -0.46 4.94
CA VAL A 195 -16.89 0.97 5.06
C VAL A 195 -18.29 1.17 5.65
N GLU A 196 -19.26 0.38 5.20
CA GLU A 196 -20.65 0.41 5.68
C GLU A 196 -20.77 -0.01 7.17
N ASN A 197 -19.92 -0.94 7.61
CA ASN A 197 -19.90 -1.43 9.00
C ASN A 197 -18.90 -0.69 9.91
N GLY A 198 -18.39 0.46 9.45
CA GLY A 198 -17.65 1.40 10.31
C GLY A 198 -16.20 0.99 10.57
N CYS A 199 -15.55 0.22 9.67
CA CYS A 199 -14.11 0.06 9.78
C CYS A 199 -13.43 1.43 9.67
N GLY A 200 -12.31 1.63 10.35
CA GLY A 200 -11.57 2.89 10.29
C GLY A 200 -11.11 3.19 8.86
N LYS A 201 -11.33 4.44 8.38
CA LYS A 201 -11.11 4.81 6.98
C LYS A 201 -9.66 5.16 6.64
N ASP A 202 -8.89 5.65 7.61
CA ASP A 202 -7.58 6.27 7.41
C ASP A 202 -6.46 5.26 7.10
N ALA A 203 -6.35 4.19 7.88
CA ALA A 203 -5.28 3.22 7.74
C ALA A 203 -5.73 2.03 6.89
N PRO A 204 -4.96 1.63 5.87
CA PRO A 204 -5.30 0.46 5.06
C PRO A 204 -5.34 -0.84 5.88
N GLY A 205 -4.61 -0.92 7.00
CA GLY A 205 -4.66 -2.03 7.94
C GLY A 205 -6.03 -2.23 8.60
N ASN A 206 -6.88 -1.21 8.68
CA ASN A 206 -8.26 -1.36 9.17
C ASN A 206 -9.09 -2.27 8.25
N LEU A 207 -8.92 -2.13 6.93
CA LEU A 207 -9.56 -3.04 5.97
C LEU A 207 -9.02 -4.47 6.12
N ALA A 208 -7.70 -4.63 6.24
CA ALA A 208 -7.10 -5.95 6.42
C ALA A 208 -7.60 -6.63 7.71
N HIS A 209 -7.72 -5.88 8.81
CA HIS A 209 -8.33 -6.36 10.06
C HIS A 209 -9.78 -6.84 9.82
N TYR A 210 -10.61 -6.02 9.18
CA TYR A 210 -12.00 -6.38 8.85
C TYR A 210 -12.06 -7.65 8.00
N MET A 211 -11.20 -7.75 6.97
CA MET A 211 -11.17 -8.92 6.09
C MET A 211 -10.74 -10.20 6.82
N VAL A 212 -9.78 -10.12 7.76
CA VAL A 212 -9.37 -11.27 8.59
C VAL A 212 -10.54 -11.84 9.39
N GLU A 213 -11.48 -11.00 9.82
CA GLU A 213 -12.68 -11.43 10.56
C GLU A 213 -13.76 -12.05 9.65
N HIS A 214 -13.73 -11.77 8.34
CA HIS A 214 -14.83 -12.13 7.41
C HIS A 214 -14.43 -13.12 6.31
N THR A 215 -13.13 -13.31 6.06
CA THR A 215 -12.63 -14.30 5.10
C THR A 215 -11.32 -14.92 5.57
N THR A 216 -10.92 -16.03 4.96
CA THR A 216 -9.61 -16.62 5.24
C THR A 216 -8.52 -15.81 4.53
N MET A 217 -7.53 -15.35 5.29
CA MET A 217 -6.34 -14.69 4.77
C MET A 217 -5.05 -15.43 5.18
N HIS A 218 -4.02 -15.30 4.37
CA HIS A 218 -2.66 -15.74 4.70
C HIS A 218 -1.72 -14.54 4.71
N ALA A 219 -0.64 -14.63 5.49
CA ALA A 219 0.40 -13.63 5.51
C ALA A 219 1.68 -14.16 4.89
N TRP A 220 2.28 -13.37 3.98
CA TRP A 220 3.57 -13.69 3.39
C TRP A 220 4.68 -13.00 4.18
N PRO A 221 5.57 -13.77 4.84
CA PRO A 221 6.76 -13.21 5.47
C PRO A 221 7.71 -12.70 4.39
N MET A 222 8.02 -11.39 4.39
CA MET A 222 8.90 -10.78 3.41
C MET A 222 10.26 -11.47 3.36
N SER A 223 10.75 -11.78 2.16
CA SER A 223 12.04 -12.43 1.92
C SER A 223 13.25 -11.52 2.19
N ALA A 224 13.05 -10.19 2.11
CA ALA A 224 14.07 -9.18 2.38
C ALA A 224 13.47 -7.93 3.02
N GLY A 225 14.33 -6.95 3.35
CA GLY A 225 13.92 -5.74 4.05
C GLY A 225 13.17 -4.74 3.19
N ARG A 226 12.64 -3.73 3.88
CA ARG A 226 12.09 -2.51 3.29
C ARG A 226 12.64 -1.28 4.05
N PHE A 227 12.58 -0.12 3.43
CA PHE A 227 12.92 1.15 4.06
C PHE A 227 11.72 2.09 3.96
N ASP A 228 11.13 2.41 5.12
CA ASP A 228 9.96 3.30 5.22
C ASP A 228 10.40 4.76 5.24
N ILE A 229 9.84 5.57 4.34
CA ILE A 229 10.11 7.00 4.25
C ILE A 229 8.96 7.75 4.93
N GLY A 230 9.02 7.84 6.25
CA GLY A 230 7.96 8.45 7.07
C GLY A 230 8.21 9.87 7.55
N SER A 231 9.46 10.38 7.43
CA SER A 231 9.90 11.69 7.92
C SER A 231 10.99 12.30 7.03
N LEU A 232 11.35 13.58 7.27
CA LEU A 232 12.48 14.21 6.61
C LEU A 232 13.80 13.46 6.85
N ASP A 233 14.04 13.02 8.07
CA ASP A 233 15.27 12.29 8.43
C ASP A 233 15.38 10.99 7.63
N THR A 234 14.30 10.19 7.59
CA THR A 234 14.28 8.95 6.81
C THR A 234 14.36 9.20 5.31
N TYR A 235 13.84 10.31 4.80
CA TYR A 235 14.00 10.68 3.40
C TYR A 235 15.47 10.98 3.06
N TYR A 236 16.15 11.82 3.85
CA TYR A 236 17.57 12.13 3.60
C TYR A 236 18.47 10.91 3.80
N GLU A 237 18.17 10.06 4.79
CA GLU A 237 18.85 8.78 4.96
C GLU A 237 18.70 7.88 3.71
N ALA A 238 17.47 7.82 3.14
CA ALA A 238 17.23 7.07 1.91
C ALA A 238 18.01 7.63 0.72
N VAL A 239 18.06 8.97 0.56
CA VAL A 239 18.85 9.62 -0.49
C VAL A 239 20.35 9.29 -0.36
N GLU A 240 20.90 9.36 0.85
CA GLU A 240 22.31 9.07 1.10
C GLU A 240 22.67 7.61 0.83
N LYS A 241 21.85 6.67 1.30
CA LYS A 241 22.12 5.23 1.21
C LYS A 241 21.79 4.62 -0.16
N TYR A 242 20.71 5.07 -0.79
CA TYR A 242 20.10 4.42 -1.95
C TYR A 242 20.00 5.33 -3.18
N GLY A 243 20.48 6.57 -3.11
CA GLY A 243 20.44 7.55 -4.18
C GLY A 243 21.61 7.47 -5.19
N LYS A 244 22.48 6.48 -5.04
CA LYS A 244 23.68 6.29 -5.91
C LYS A 244 23.34 5.43 -7.10
#